data_24fb7d52560381287bff4db8d0c18a3a
#
_entry.id   24fb7d52560381287bff4db8d0c18a3a
#
_cell.length_a   1.000
_cell.length_b   1.000
_cell.length_c   1.000
_cell.angle_alpha   90.00
_cell.angle_beta   90.00
_cell.angle_gamma   90.00
#
_symmetry.space_group_name_H-M   'P 1'
#
loop_
_entity.id
_entity.type
_entity.pdbx_description
1 polymer ?
#
loop_
_entity_poly.entity_id
_entity_poly.type
_entity_poly.pdbx_seq_one_letter_code
_entity_poly.pdbx_strand_id
1 'polypeptide(L)'
;MATNRTFTMLKPDAVEKGHIGAILEKINTSGFRIVAMKLTQMTTADAQEFYAIHSERPFFGELVEYMTRGPIVAAILEKDNAVEDFRALIGATNPADAAEGTIRKMYADSISENAVHGSDSNENAAIEGAFHFSGRDMF
;
A
#
# COMPACT_ATOMS: atom_id res chain seq x y z
N MET A 1 -2.72 -10.40 19.11
CA MET A 1 -4.01 -9.71 19.09
C MET A 1 -4.20 -9.00 17.76
N ALA A 2 -5.29 -9.26 17.08
CA ALA A 2 -5.58 -8.58 15.83
C ALA A 2 -5.87 -7.11 16.08
N THR A 3 -5.35 -6.23 15.21
CA THR A 3 -5.72 -4.82 15.25
C THR A 3 -6.76 -4.53 14.18
N ASN A 4 -7.41 -3.39 14.29
CA ASN A 4 -8.41 -2.93 13.35
C ASN A 4 -7.82 -2.11 12.22
N ARG A 5 -6.51 -1.90 12.18
CA ARG A 5 -5.92 -0.95 11.23
C ARG A 5 -4.82 -1.58 10.41
N THR A 6 -4.75 -1.17 9.15
CA THR A 6 -3.65 -1.53 8.26
C THR A 6 -3.23 -0.30 7.47
N PHE A 7 -2.06 -0.35 6.88
CA PHE A 7 -1.54 0.73 6.05
C PHE A 7 -1.46 0.26 4.59
N THR A 8 -1.81 1.15 3.67
CA THR A 8 -1.71 0.89 2.24
C THR A 8 -1.06 2.07 1.53
N MET A 9 -0.45 1.78 0.39
CA MET A 9 -0.05 2.79 -0.59
C MET A 9 -0.54 2.33 -1.95
N LEU A 10 -1.16 3.25 -2.69
CA LEU A 10 -1.37 3.06 -4.11
C LEU A 10 -0.09 3.57 -4.77
N LYS A 11 0.62 2.67 -5.42
CA LYS A 11 1.98 2.93 -5.91
C LYS A 11 1.97 3.78 -7.19
N PRO A 12 3.12 4.34 -7.60
CA PRO A 12 3.15 5.25 -8.75
C PRO A 12 2.53 4.69 -10.03
N ASP A 13 2.67 3.40 -10.30
CA ASP A 13 2.07 2.78 -11.48
C ASP A 13 0.54 2.87 -11.47
N ALA A 14 -0.10 2.61 -10.33
CA ALA A 14 -1.55 2.72 -10.20
C ALA A 14 -2.02 4.17 -10.35
N VAL A 15 -1.27 5.12 -9.79
CA VAL A 15 -1.59 6.55 -9.91
C VAL A 15 -1.44 7.02 -11.36
N GLU A 16 -0.35 6.65 -12.01
CA GLU A 16 -0.09 7.01 -13.41
C GLU A 16 -1.18 6.53 -14.36
N LYS A 17 -1.71 5.35 -14.09
CA LYS A 17 -2.75 4.73 -14.94
C LYS A 17 -4.17 5.19 -14.62
N GLY A 18 -4.32 6.06 -13.63
CA GLY A 18 -5.64 6.58 -13.28
C GLY A 18 -6.50 5.63 -12.47
N HIS A 19 -5.90 4.71 -11.72
CA HIS A 19 -6.63 3.69 -10.95
C HIS A 19 -7.00 4.11 -9.53
N ILE A 20 -6.68 5.34 -9.11
CA ILE A 20 -6.94 5.78 -7.72
C ILE A 20 -8.40 5.56 -7.34
N GLY A 21 -9.32 6.08 -8.13
CA GLY A 21 -10.76 5.98 -7.80
C GLY A 21 -11.27 4.56 -7.75
N ALA A 22 -10.88 3.73 -8.73
CA ALA A 22 -11.32 2.35 -8.81
C ALA A 22 -10.80 1.52 -7.61
N ILE A 23 -9.54 1.72 -7.23
CA ILE A 23 -8.95 1.00 -6.09
C ILE A 23 -9.60 1.45 -4.78
N LEU A 24 -9.78 2.76 -4.59
CA LEU A 24 -10.43 3.28 -3.37
C LEU A 24 -11.87 2.80 -3.25
N GLU A 25 -12.61 2.75 -4.35
CA GLU A 25 -13.95 2.21 -4.36
C GLU A 25 -13.96 0.74 -3.92
N LYS A 26 -13.06 -0.05 -4.47
CA LYS A 26 -12.93 -1.47 -4.10
C LYS A 26 -12.64 -1.63 -2.61
N ILE A 27 -11.78 -0.79 -2.06
CA ILE A 27 -11.43 -0.80 -0.64
C ILE A 27 -12.68 -0.48 0.20
N ASN A 28 -13.39 0.60 -0.11
CA ASN A 28 -14.57 1.00 0.65
C ASN A 28 -15.71 -0.03 0.54
N THR A 29 -15.97 -0.54 -0.66
CA THR A 29 -17.05 -1.51 -0.86
C THR A 29 -16.75 -2.85 -0.22
N SER A 30 -15.47 -3.13 0.09
CA SER A 30 -15.05 -4.34 0.80
C SER A 30 -15.10 -4.20 2.33
N GLY A 31 -15.61 -3.07 2.83
CA GLY A 31 -15.84 -2.88 4.26
C GLY A 31 -14.77 -2.12 5.01
N PHE A 32 -13.76 -1.58 4.33
CA PHE A 32 -12.71 -0.79 4.97
C PHE A 32 -13.11 0.68 5.06
N ARG A 33 -12.95 1.25 6.24
CA ARG A 33 -13.12 2.69 6.45
C ARG A 33 -11.75 3.36 6.27
N ILE A 34 -11.70 4.46 5.55
CA ILE A 34 -10.47 5.24 5.40
C ILE A 34 -10.33 6.16 6.62
N VAL A 35 -9.27 5.96 7.40
CA VAL A 35 -8.99 6.72 8.63
C VAL A 35 -8.13 7.93 8.33
N ALA A 36 -7.21 7.79 7.39
CA ALA A 36 -6.32 8.85 6.94
C ALA A 36 -5.95 8.58 5.49
N MET A 37 -5.76 9.63 4.72
CA MET A 37 -5.40 9.49 3.31
C MET A 37 -4.74 10.75 2.80
N LYS A 38 -3.72 10.61 1.96
CA LYS A 38 -3.14 11.75 1.24
C LYS A 38 -2.48 11.32 -0.05
N LEU A 39 -2.48 12.24 -1.01
CA LEU A 39 -1.67 12.14 -2.22
C LEU A 39 -0.34 12.83 -1.90
N THR A 40 0.75 12.10 -2.08
CA THR A 40 2.09 12.61 -1.76
C THR A 40 3.13 11.97 -2.67
N GLN A 41 4.34 12.48 -2.60
CA GLN A 41 5.46 11.87 -3.31
C GLN A 41 6.63 11.73 -2.36
N MET A 42 7.15 10.52 -2.22
CA MET A 42 8.32 10.28 -1.37
C MET A 42 9.59 10.83 -2.02
N THR A 43 10.45 11.42 -1.21
CA THR A 43 11.81 11.72 -1.65
C THR A 43 12.63 10.41 -1.66
N THR A 44 13.80 10.45 -2.30
CA THR A 44 14.70 9.30 -2.26
C THR A 44 15.04 8.89 -0.83
N ALA A 45 15.31 9.88 0.04
CA ALA A 45 15.59 9.61 1.45
C ALA A 45 14.42 8.97 2.18
N ASP A 46 13.19 9.43 1.91
CA ASP A 46 11.97 8.85 2.48
C ASP A 46 11.80 7.40 2.08
N ALA A 47 11.98 7.09 0.80
CA ALA A 47 11.83 5.72 0.31
C ALA A 47 12.91 4.79 0.86
N GLN A 48 14.14 5.29 0.97
CA GLN A 48 15.23 4.51 1.58
C GLN A 48 14.94 4.18 3.04
N GLU A 49 14.37 5.12 3.77
CA GLU A 49 13.99 4.90 5.17
C GLU A 49 12.80 3.95 5.29
N PHE A 50 11.77 4.17 4.51
CA PHE A 50 10.57 3.32 4.54
C PHE A 50 10.90 1.86 4.24
N TYR A 51 11.79 1.61 3.29
CA TYR A 51 12.18 0.26 2.86
C TYR A 51 13.52 -0.19 3.44
N ALA A 52 13.97 0.41 4.56
CA ALA A 52 15.30 0.16 5.13
C ALA A 52 15.56 -1.31 5.44
N ILE A 53 14.54 -2.10 5.79
CA ILE A 53 14.69 -3.54 6.04
C ILE A 53 15.13 -4.31 4.79
N HIS A 54 14.99 -3.71 3.61
CA HIS A 54 15.39 -4.31 2.34
C HIS A 54 16.70 -3.71 1.80
N SER A 55 17.39 -2.85 2.58
CA SER A 55 18.54 -2.08 2.09
C SER A 55 19.69 -2.92 1.53
N GLU A 56 19.81 -4.16 1.97
CA GLU A 56 20.86 -5.07 1.48
C GLU A 56 20.38 -6.00 0.36
N ARG A 57 19.12 -5.87 -0.05
CA ARG A 57 18.59 -6.70 -1.14
C ARG A 57 19.02 -6.14 -2.51
N PRO A 58 19.27 -7.02 -3.50
CA PRO A 58 19.69 -6.56 -4.84
C PRO A 58 18.69 -5.62 -5.50
N PHE A 59 17.40 -5.78 -5.20
CA PHE A 59 16.33 -4.96 -5.80
C PHE A 59 16.12 -3.60 -5.12
N PHE A 60 16.85 -3.29 -4.04
CA PHE A 60 16.59 -2.10 -3.24
C PHE A 60 16.64 -0.81 -4.06
N GLY A 61 17.68 -0.64 -4.88
CA GLY A 61 17.82 0.56 -5.72
C GLY A 61 16.66 0.74 -6.70
N GLU A 62 16.24 -0.34 -7.34
CA GLU A 62 15.10 -0.31 -8.27
C GLU A 62 13.80 0.00 -7.54
N LEU A 63 13.61 -0.55 -6.34
CA LEU A 63 12.44 -0.28 -5.52
C LEU A 63 12.36 1.19 -5.15
N VAL A 64 13.46 1.79 -4.70
CA VAL A 64 13.52 3.21 -4.34
C VAL A 64 13.21 4.06 -5.57
N GLU A 65 13.80 3.76 -6.71
CA GLU A 65 13.57 4.48 -7.95
C GLU A 65 12.10 4.40 -8.38
N TYR A 66 11.52 3.21 -8.33
CA TYR A 66 10.12 2.99 -8.64
C TYR A 66 9.18 3.78 -7.73
N MET A 67 9.40 3.71 -6.41
CA MET A 67 8.51 4.34 -5.44
C MET A 67 8.63 5.86 -5.38
N THR A 68 9.68 6.43 -5.97
CA THR A 68 9.88 7.88 -6.01
C THR A 68 9.62 8.51 -7.37
N ARG A 69 9.28 7.71 -8.38
CA ARG A 69 9.13 8.22 -9.75
C ARG A 69 7.89 9.09 -9.96
N GLY A 70 6.94 9.05 -9.05
CA GLY A 70 5.71 9.85 -9.13
C GLY A 70 4.93 9.80 -7.84
N PRO A 71 3.79 10.50 -7.78
CA PRO A 71 2.95 10.51 -6.60
C PRO A 71 2.39 9.14 -6.24
N ILE A 72 2.13 8.97 -4.95
CA ILE A 72 1.46 7.80 -4.37
C ILE A 72 0.26 8.28 -3.58
N VAL A 73 -0.68 7.37 -3.30
CA VAL A 73 -1.72 7.61 -2.31
C VAL A 73 -1.39 6.76 -1.09
N ALA A 74 -1.14 7.40 0.04
CA ALA A 74 -0.93 6.72 1.32
C ALA A 74 -2.23 6.76 2.11
N ALA A 75 -2.59 5.67 2.78
CA ALA A 75 -3.82 5.62 3.55
C ALA A 75 -3.72 4.64 4.73
N ILE A 76 -4.42 4.98 5.80
CA ILE A 76 -4.67 4.07 6.93
C ILE A 76 -6.11 3.61 6.83
N LEU A 77 -6.33 2.32 6.89
CA LEU A 77 -7.64 1.68 6.73
C LEU A 77 -8.03 0.97 8.02
N GLU A 78 -9.33 0.95 8.28
CA GLU A 78 -9.87 0.33 9.49
C GLU A 78 -10.97 -0.68 9.15
N LYS A 79 -10.85 -1.86 9.73
CA LYS A 79 -11.82 -2.95 9.63
C LYS A 79 -11.38 -4.01 10.64
N ASP A 80 -12.32 -4.79 11.16
CA ASP A 80 -11.96 -5.93 12.00
C ASP A 80 -11.03 -6.84 11.20
N ASN A 81 -9.91 -7.27 11.83
CA ASN A 81 -8.90 -8.11 11.18
C ASN A 81 -8.30 -7.46 9.92
N ALA A 82 -8.02 -6.16 10.00
CA ALA A 82 -7.69 -5.34 8.83
C ALA A 82 -6.48 -5.84 8.04
N VAL A 83 -5.40 -6.24 8.72
CA VAL A 83 -4.16 -6.66 8.02
C VAL A 83 -4.42 -7.88 7.15
N GLU A 84 -5.00 -8.95 7.71
CA GLU A 84 -5.26 -10.17 6.95
C GLU A 84 -6.29 -9.97 5.85
N ASP A 85 -7.39 -9.28 6.17
CA ASP A 85 -8.46 -9.05 5.21
C ASP A 85 -7.99 -8.17 4.06
N PHE A 86 -7.14 -7.19 4.32
CA PHE A 86 -6.61 -6.34 3.26
C PHE A 86 -5.62 -7.11 2.37
N ARG A 87 -4.78 -7.96 2.96
CA ARG A 87 -3.87 -8.80 2.18
C ARG A 87 -4.66 -9.73 1.25
N ALA A 88 -5.79 -10.26 1.70
CA ALA A 88 -6.67 -11.06 0.86
C ALA A 88 -7.29 -10.22 -0.27
N LEU A 89 -7.67 -8.99 0.03
CA LEU A 89 -8.28 -8.09 -0.96
C LEU A 89 -7.31 -7.70 -2.08
N ILE A 90 -6.06 -7.42 -1.73
CA ILE A 90 -5.06 -7.01 -2.72
C ILE A 90 -4.52 -8.20 -3.52
N GLY A 91 -4.48 -9.38 -2.94
CA GLY A 91 -4.05 -10.59 -3.64
C GLY A 91 -2.55 -10.85 -3.58
N ALA A 92 -2.11 -11.90 -4.24
CA ALA A 92 -0.71 -12.31 -4.27
C ALA A 92 0.17 -11.21 -4.87
N THR A 93 1.42 -11.14 -4.38
CA THR A 93 2.41 -10.14 -4.82
C THR A 93 2.60 -10.16 -6.34
N ASN A 94 2.67 -11.35 -6.91
CA ASN A 94 2.69 -11.50 -8.37
C ASN A 94 1.25 -11.53 -8.88
N PRO A 95 0.84 -10.57 -9.72
CA PRO A 95 -0.55 -10.54 -10.23
C PRO A 95 -0.92 -11.79 -11.04
N ALA A 96 0.04 -12.49 -11.62
CA ALA A 96 -0.23 -13.74 -12.33
C ALA A 96 -0.75 -14.83 -11.38
N ASP A 97 -0.35 -14.78 -10.10
CA ASP A 97 -0.76 -15.73 -9.07
C ASP A 97 -1.95 -15.23 -8.24
N ALA A 98 -2.37 -14.00 -8.46
CA ALA A 98 -3.45 -13.40 -7.68
C ALA A 98 -4.82 -13.93 -8.14
N ALA A 99 -5.73 -14.13 -7.18
CA ALA A 99 -7.07 -14.60 -7.48
C ALA A 99 -7.88 -13.53 -8.21
N GLU A 100 -8.86 -14.00 -9.00
CA GLU A 100 -9.80 -13.10 -9.67
C GLU A 100 -10.51 -12.20 -8.65
N GLY A 101 -10.70 -10.95 -9.03
CA GLY A 101 -11.36 -9.95 -8.17
C GLY A 101 -10.44 -9.25 -7.19
N THR A 102 -9.18 -9.66 -7.05
CA THR A 102 -8.22 -8.95 -6.21
C THR A 102 -7.70 -7.71 -6.93
N ILE A 103 -7.22 -6.74 -6.14
CA ILE A 103 -6.72 -5.48 -6.69
C ILE A 103 -5.53 -5.72 -7.62
N ARG A 104 -4.58 -6.55 -7.21
CA ARG A 104 -3.42 -6.83 -8.05
C ARG A 104 -3.78 -7.56 -9.33
N LYS A 105 -4.75 -8.48 -9.28
CA LYS A 105 -5.20 -9.17 -10.49
C LYS A 105 -5.80 -8.20 -11.50
N MET A 106 -6.54 -7.21 -11.02
CA MET A 106 -7.22 -6.25 -11.90
C MET A 106 -6.32 -5.12 -12.38
N TYR A 107 -5.38 -4.66 -11.56
CA TYR A 107 -4.70 -3.39 -11.81
C TYR A 107 -3.18 -3.45 -11.83
N ALA A 108 -2.57 -4.55 -11.43
CA ALA A 108 -1.11 -4.67 -11.43
C ALA A 108 -0.60 -5.30 -12.73
N ASP A 109 0.54 -4.82 -13.21
CA ASP A 109 1.13 -5.34 -14.45
C ASP A 109 2.12 -6.47 -14.18
N SER A 110 2.85 -6.41 -13.07
CA SER A 110 3.93 -7.36 -12.80
C SER A 110 4.22 -7.41 -11.30
N ILE A 111 5.09 -8.33 -10.91
CA ILE A 111 5.54 -8.41 -9.52
C ILE A 111 6.28 -7.15 -9.08
N SER A 112 6.99 -6.49 -9.98
CA SER A 112 7.73 -5.26 -9.69
C SER A 112 6.82 -4.03 -9.67
N GLU A 113 5.82 -3.98 -10.56
CA GLU A 113 4.82 -2.91 -10.64
C GLU A 113 3.48 -3.50 -10.27
N ASN A 114 3.29 -3.71 -8.97
CA ASN A 114 2.15 -4.45 -8.46
C ASN A 114 1.06 -3.59 -7.81
N ALA A 115 1.02 -2.33 -8.15
CA ALA A 115 -0.06 -1.36 -7.93
C ALA A 115 -0.27 -0.92 -6.48
N VAL A 116 -0.17 -1.81 -5.51
CA VAL A 116 -0.61 -1.51 -4.15
C VAL A 116 0.28 -2.20 -3.12
N HIS A 117 0.44 -1.55 -1.97
CA HIS A 117 1.12 -2.09 -0.79
C HIS A 117 0.10 -2.39 0.29
N GLY A 118 0.28 -3.46 1.03
CA GLY A 118 -0.45 -3.75 2.26
C GLY A 118 0.52 -4.21 3.33
N SER A 119 0.31 -3.76 4.57
CA SER A 119 1.16 -4.17 5.70
C SER A 119 1.08 -5.68 5.91
N ASP A 120 2.18 -6.28 6.34
CA ASP A 120 2.27 -7.72 6.55
C ASP A 120 2.02 -8.14 8.00
N SER A 121 1.94 -7.19 8.93
CA SER A 121 1.68 -7.46 10.34
C SER A 121 1.08 -6.23 11.00
N ASN A 122 0.47 -6.43 12.17
CA ASN A 122 -0.06 -5.33 12.97
C ASN A 122 1.05 -4.37 13.40
N GLU A 123 2.22 -4.90 13.74
CA GLU A 123 3.37 -4.09 14.15
C GLU A 123 3.85 -3.20 13.01
N ASN A 124 4.01 -3.78 11.82
CA ASN A 124 4.45 -3.03 10.65
C ASN A 124 3.37 -2.04 10.19
N ALA A 125 2.09 -2.37 10.34
CA ALA A 125 1.02 -1.44 10.03
C ALA A 125 1.13 -0.16 10.87
N ALA A 126 1.41 -0.29 12.16
CA ALA A 126 1.57 0.86 13.06
C ALA A 126 2.79 1.70 12.67
N ILE A 127 3.91 1.06 12.37
CA ILE A 127 5.15 1.74 11.97
C ILE A 127 4.96 2.48 10.65
N GLU A 128 4.39 1.81 9.67
CA GLU A 128 4.18 2.35 8.33
C GLU A 128 3.18 3.51 8.35
N GLY A 129 2.10 3.37 9.11
CA GLY A 129 1.12 4.44 9.28
C GLY A 129 1.72 5.68 9.93
N ALA A 130 2.52 5.49 10.98
CA ALA A 130 3.19 6.60 11.68
C ALA A 130 4.25 7.28 10.82
N PHE A 131 4.82 6.58 9.85
CA PHE A 131 5.77 7.17 8.90
C PHE A 131 5.12 8.29 8.08
N HIS A 132 3.88 8.08 7.66
CA HIS A 132 3.18 9.02 6.77
C HIS A 132 2.21 9.95 7.48
N PHE A 133 1.69 9.59 8.64
CA PHE A 133 0.61 10.32 9.30
C PHE A 133 0.89 10.57 10.77
N SER A 134 0.48 11.76 11.24
CA SER A 134 0.45 12.06 12.68
C SER A 134 -0.92 11.71 13.24
N GLY A 135 -1.06 11.72 14.58
CA GLY A 135 -2.36 11.48 15.22
C GLY A 135 -3.44 12.48 14.80
N ARG A 136 -3.03 13.70 14.41
CA ARG A 136 -3.97 14.74 13.94
C ARG A 136 -4.56 14.45 12.58
N ASP A 137 -3.93 13.57 11.80
CA ASP A 137 -4.35 13.23 10.45
C ASP A 137 -5.34 12.07 10.42
N MET A 138 -5.63 11.49 11.59
CA MET A 138 -6.48 10.30 11.69
C MET A 138 -7.87 10.66 12.17
N PHE A 139 -8.87 10.10 11.53
CA PHE A 139 -10.26 10.33 11.81
C PHE A 139 -11.02 9.01 12.00
#